data_6c6c1a2de35694bfa369cd8913ea9abd
#
_entry.id   6c6c1a2de35694bfa369cd8913ea9abd
#
_cell.length_a   1.000
_cell.length_b   1.000
_cell.length_c   1.000
_cell.angle_alpha   90.00
_cell.angle_beta   90.00
_cell.angle_gamma   90.00
#
_symmetry.space_group_name_H-M   'P 1'
#
loop_
_entity.id
_entity.type
_entity.pdbx_description
1 polymer ?
#
loop_
_entity_poly.entity_id
_entity_poly.type
_entity_poly.pdbx_seq_one_letter_code
_entity_poly.pdbx_strand_id
1 'polypeptide(L)'
;MKKLSEYDKKSILAEEVFTEIFEQEDEIEKARMLLSFQDRAKELGVKQGFDTMLKAYKKAEQEMNKKRRSRNALSNWTDFTGKYEAMKCGSWLAADDGIRTFNKDYNNEVIVCYHPILPIGRLKNLETGEEQIKLAYKRNHRWTEITVPKDIISSASKIVSLSKLGVSVTSENAKLLVKYLSDVENLNDNDIPLQKSTSKLGWIGGDFIPYDTDILFDGDLQFKQLYESIRQQGSYMEWLNHVCELRKRDRMEIKFFLAASFASVLVGLLGALPFIVDLWGETEGGKTVAMMLAASVWANPADSMYIGDFKTTDVQLEVRSDLLNNLPLMLDDSSKVSARIRDNFEGVVYDLCSGKGKSRSNRDLGIRKENRWKNAILTNGERPLNSYVTQGGAINRIIEVECDEKVFEDPQYTANFLKKNYGFAGKEFVKEVKEIGIDQIREMQMEIQKEIYRHDA
;
A
#
# COMPACT_ATOMS: atom_id res chain seq x y z
N MET A 1 26.73 51.38 29.68
CA MET A 1 28.14 50.93 29.47
C MET A 1 29.13 51.92 30.10
N LYS A 2 30.11 51.47 30.88
CA LYS A 2 31.28 52.21 31.25
C LYS A 2 32.16 52.42 30.04
N LYS A 3 32.98 53.51 29.97
CA LYS A 3 33.98 53.65 28.89
C LYS A 3 34.96 52.47 28.96
N LEU A 4 35.36 51.93 27.84
CA LEU A 4 36.27 50.77 27.74
C LEU A 4 37.55 50.95 28.58
N SER A 5 38.04 52.20 28.68
CA SER A 5 39.20 52.59 29.47
C SER A 5 39.00 52.46 31.00
N GLU A 6 37.77 52.37 31.47
CA GLU A 6 37.43 52.28 32.89
C GLU A 6 37.34 50.84 33.43
N TYR A 7 37.47 49.85 32.56
CA TYR A 7 37.52 48.45 32.94
C TYR A 7 38.92 48.04 33.40
N ASP A 8 39.00 47.51 34.62
CA ASP A 8 40.21 46.92 35.19
C ASP A 8 40.25 45.39 34.98
N LYS A 9 41.33 44.74 35.50
CA LYS A 9 41.54 43.30 35.37
C LYS A 9 40.42 42.44 35.94
N LYS A 10 39.66 42.91 36.90
CA LYS A 10 38.57 42.16 37.53
C LYS A 10 37.23 42.45 36.85
N SER A 11 36.94 43.69 36.58
CA SER A 11 35.66 44.11 36.02
C SER A 11 35.48 43.65 34.55
N ILE A 12 36.55 43.50 33.81
CA ILE A 12 36.49 43.03 32.43
C ILE A 12 36.17 41.52 32.33
N LEU A 13 36.37 40.74 33.42
CA LEU A 13 36.05 39.32 33.48
C LEU A 13 34.69 39.06 34.15
N ALA A 14 33.97 40.12 34.54
CA ALA A 14 32.68 40.01 35.19
C ALA A 14 31.58 39.57 34.23
N GLU A 15 30.58 38.83 34.73
CA GLU A 15 29.48 38.28 33.96
C GLU A 15 28.66 39.33 33.21
N GLU A 16 28.51 40.50 33.84
CA GLU A 16 27.77 41.63 33.27
C GLU A 16 28.34 42.09 31.90
N VAL A 17 29.64 41.98 31.68
CA VAL A 17 30.29 42.31 30.41
C VAL A 17 29.82 41.38 29.30
N PHE A 18 29.79 40.11 29.58
CA PHE A 18 29.34 39.11 28.59
C PHE A 18 27.84 39.21 28.35
N THR A 19 27.04 39.46 29.36
CA THR A 19 25.58 39.68 29.24
C THR A 19 25.30 40.86 28.34
N GLU A 20 25.97 42.00 28.55
CA GLU A 20 25.84 43.25 27.75
C GLU A 20 26.22 43.04 26.28
N ILE A 21 27.27 42.26 26.03
CA ILE A 21 27.71 41.90 24.67
C ILE A 21 26.68 41.02 23.97
N PHE A 22 26.13 40.05 24.66
CA PHE A 22 25.25 39.06 24.07
C PHE A 22 23.78 39.48 23.99
N GLU A 23 23.39 40.53 24.71
CA GLU A 23 22.05 41.15 24.61
C GLU A 23 21.93 42.12 23.41
N GLN A 24 23.02 42.40 22.69
CA GLN A 24 22.94 43.19 21.45
C GLN A 24 22.19 42.45 20.37
N GLU A 25 21.21 43.11 19.79
CA GLU A 25 20.39 42.55 18.69
C GLU A 25 21.15 42.61 17.33
N ASP A 26 22.04 43.60 17.14
CA ASP A 26 22.82 43.71 15.92
C ASP A 26 24.11 42.87 16.02
N GLU A 27 24.19 41.85 15.19
CA GLU A 27 25.35 40.95 15.12
C GLU A 27 26.66 41.62 14.73
N ILE A 28 26.61 42.73 13.97
CA ILE A 28 27.80 43.50 13.61
C ILE A 28 28.29 44.32 14.81
N GLU A 29 27.39 44.96 15.53
CA GLU A 29 27.70 45.68 16.76
C GLU A 29 28.20 44.74 17.84
N LYS A 30 27.58 43.60 18.02
CA LYS A 30 27.99 42.52 18.93
C LYS A 30 29.45 42.10 18.64
N ALA A 31 29.77 41.84 17.35
CA ALA A 31 31.14 41.48 16.92
C ALA A 31 32.16 42.58 17.19
N ARG A 32 31.79 43.83 16.97
CA ARG A 32 32.67 45.02 17.25
C ARG A 32 32.92 45.16 18.75
N MET A 33 31.88 45.02 19.56
CA MET A 33 32.02 45.08 21.02
C MET A 33 32.93 43.96 21.52
N LEU A 34 32.73 42.73 21.02
CA LEU A 34 33.54 41.59 21.42
C LEU A 34 35.02 41.81 21.12
N LEU A 35 35.35 42.30 19.91
CA LEU A 35 36.71 42.64 19.52
C LEU A 35 37.31 43.73 20.41
N SER A 36 36.55 44.79 20.69
CA SER A 36 36.99 45.87 21.55
C SER A 36 37.30 45.42 22.99
N PHE A 37 36.47 44.56 23.56
CA PHE A 37 36.70 43.97 24.89
C PHE A 37 37.85 42.97 24.89
N GLN A 38 38.07 42.21 23.79
CA GLN A 38 39.21 41.30 23.65
C GLN A 38 40.54 42.08 23.57
N ASP A 39 40.58 43.21 22.83
CA ASP A 39 41.77 44.08 22.74
C ASP A 39 42.05 44.69 24.10
N ARG A 40 41.05 45.20 24.82
CA ARG A 40 41.20 45.73 26.19
C ARG A 40 41.69 44.66 27.17
N ALA A 41 41.17 43.43 27.09
CA ALA A 41 41.66 42.31 27.92
C ALA A 41 43.13 41.96 27.63
N LYS A 42 43.57 42.12 26.36
CA LYS A 42 44.97 41.97 25.96
C LYS A 42 45.88 43.06 26.56
N GLU A 43 45.44 44.31 26.50
CA GLU A 43 46.18 45.43 27.13
C GLU A 43 46.34 45.25 28.66
N LEU A 44 45.29 44.73 29.31
CA LEU A 44 45.30 44.44 30.76
C LEU A 44 46.06 43.15 31.12
N GLY A 45 46.55 42.37 30.14
CA GLY A 45 47.26 41.14 30.36
C GLY A 45 46.39 39.96 30.84
N VAL A 46 45.06 40.01 30.66
CA VAL A 46 44.07 39.01 31.10
C VAL A 46 43.32 38.33 29.94
N LYS A 47 43.86 38.41 28.74
CA LYS A 47 43.24 37.86 27.51
C LYS A 47 42.84 36.39 27.65
N GLN A 48 43.72 35.53 28.23
CA GLN A 48 43.43 34.11 28.39
C GLN A 48 42.25 33.88 29.34
N GLY A 49 42.12 34.67 30.40
CA GLY A 49 40.97 34.64 31.31
C GLY A 49 39.68 35.07 30.62
N PHE A 50 39.76 36.14 29.81
CA PHE A 50 38.60 36.63 29.04
C PHE A 50 38.08 35.55 28.02
N ASP A 51 39.02 34.97 27.26
CA ASP A 51 38.64 33.91 26.30
C ASP A 51 38.04 32.66 27.00
N THR A 52 38.51 32.34 28.21
CA THR A 52 37.97 31.25 28.98
C THR A 52 36.53 31.55 29.48
N MET A 53 36.32 32.77 30.01
CA MET A 53 34.99 33.21 30.43
C MET A 53 34.02 33.34 29.25
N LEU A 54 34.47 33.84 28.13
CA LEU A 54 33.69 33.88 26.87
C LEU A 54 33.21 32.48 26.44
N LYS A 55 34.10 31.50 26.48
CA LYS A 55 33.73 30.09 26.18
C LYS A 55 32.73 29.55 27.17
N ALA A 56 32.92 29.81 28.47
CA ALA A 56 32.02 29.38 29.51
C ALA A 56 30.63 30.02 29.36
N TYR A 57 30.60 31.35 29.08
CA TYR A 57 29.32 32.05 28.86
C TYR A 57 28.57 31.54 27.64
N LYS A 58 29.25 31.38 26.50
CA LYS A 58 28.67 30.80 25.28
C LYS A 58 28.10 29.39 25.56
N LYS A 59 28.80 28.58 26.34
CA LYS A 59 28.33 27.24 26.71
C LYS A 59 27.10 27.30 27.61
N ALA A 60 27.09 28.20 28.64
CA ALA A 60 25.97 28.40 29.52
C ALA A 60 24.73 28.89 28.77
N GLU A 61 24.90 29.85 27.85
CA GLU A 61 23.84 30.36 27.00
C GLU A 61 23.27 29.24 26.08
N GLN A 62 24.14 28.42 25.48
CA GLN A 62 23.71 27.26 24.70
C GLN A 62 22.93 26.24 25.54
N GLU A 63 23.36 25.97 26.78
CA GLU A 63 22.65 25.08 27.71
C GLU A 63 21.32 25.67 28.19
N MET A 64 21.26 26.97 28.46
CA MET A 64 20.00 27.66 28.80
C MET A 64 19.02 27.63 27.61
N ASN A 65 19.49 27.93 26.41
CA ASN A 65 18.69 27.84 25.21
C ASN A 65 18.25 26.40 24.92
N LYS A 66 19.09 25.41 25.18
CA LYS A 66 18.73 23.98 25.10
C LYS A 66 17.67 23.61 26.14
N LYS A 67 17.78 24.08 27.38
CA LYS A 67 16.75 23.87 28.44
C LYS A 67 15.45 24.59 28.13
N ARG A 68 15.51 25.82 27.60
CA ARG A 68 14.36 26.59 27.13
C ARG A 68 13.65 25.90 25.98
N ARG A 69 14.40 25.39 25.01
CA ARG A 69 13.89 24.56 23.89
C ARG A 69 13.33 23.23 24.36
N SER A 70 13.97 22.57 25.32
CA SER A 70 13.46 21.31 25.90
C SER A 70 12.16 21.49 26.70
N ARG A 71 11.99 22.61 27.40
CA ARG A 71 10.71 22.99 28.03
C ARG A 71 9.63 23.30 26.99
N ASN A 72 9.98 24.04 25.93
CA ASN A 72 9.05 24.29 24.83
C ASN A 72 8.78 23.04 24.02
N ALA A 73 9.72 22.09 23.94
CA ALA A 73 9.56 20.82 23.25
C ALA A 73 8.49 19.92 23.87
N LEU A 74 8.37 19.92 25.21
CA LEU A 74 7.32 19.13 25.91
C LEU A 74 5.90 19.67 25.68
N SER A 75 5.75 20.93 25.32
CA SER A 75 4.49 21.60 24.99
C SER A 75 4.38 22.03 23.54
N ASN A 76 5.36 21.67 22.69
CA ASN A 76 5.38 22.06 21.30
C ASN A 76 4.56 21.07 20.47
N TRP A 77 3.46 21.55 19.93
CA TRP A 77 2.53 20.81 19.08
C TRP A 77 2.57 21.36 17.66
N THR A 78 2.13 20.57 16.71
CA THR A 78 1.86 21.07 15.35
C THR A 78 0.70 22.08 15.44
N ASP A 79 0.86 23.21 14.78
CA ASP A 79 -0.20 24.23 14.62
C ASP A 79 -0.88 24.14 13.25
N PHE A 80 -0.86 22.92 12.64
CA PHE A 80 -1.53 22.65 11.39
C PHE A 80 -3.03 22.85 11.52
N THR A 81 -3.61 23.64 10.64
CA THR A 81 -5.05 23.85 10.54
C THR A 81 -5.69 22.86 9.57
N GLY A 82 -6.89 22.39 9.87
CA GLY A 82 -7.66 21.53 9.00
C GLY A 82 -8.02 20.17 9.60
N LYS A 83 -7.92 19.09 8.81
CA LYS A 83 -8.47 17.76 9.12
C LYS A 83 -7.81 17.03 10.29
N TYR A 84 -6.53 17.29 10.53
CA TYR A 84 -5.73 16.52 11.48
C TYR A 84 -5.59 17.25 12.80
N GLU A 85 -5.60 16.47 13.90
CA GLU A 85 -5.33 16.96 15.23
C GLU A 85 -3.88 17.38 15.40
N ALA A 86 -3.63 18.26 16.38
CA ALA A 86 -2.27 18.68 16.72
C ALA A 86 -1.48 17.50 17.29
N MET A 87 -0.24 17.36 16.85
CA MET A 87 0.70 16.32 17.28
C MET A 87 1.93 16.94 17.92
N LYS A 88 2.54 16.23 18.87
CA LYS A 88 3.82 16.64 19.47
C LYS A 88 4.90 16.65 18.39
N CYS A 89 5.59 17.77 18.23
CA CYS A 89 6.65 17.91 17.23
C CYS A 89 8.06 18.14 17.82
N GLY A 90 8.19 18.07 19.14
CA GLY A 90 9.48 18.17 19.83
C GLY A 90 10.20 19.50 19.57
N SER A 91 11.42 19.43 19.10
CA SER A 91 12.23 20.63 18.79
C SER A 91 11.98 21.20 17.39
N TRP A 92 11.05 20.64 16.65
CA TRP A 92 10.71 21.10 15.31
C TRP A 92 9.63 22.19 15.38
N LEU A 93 9.71 23.16 14.49
CA LEU A 93 8.64 24.11 14.23
C LEU A 93 7.81 23.56 13.06
N ALA A 94 6.62 23.09 13.39
CA ALA A 94 5.68 22.54 12.40
C ALA A 94 4.47 23.48 12.30
N ALA A 95 4.36 24.16 11.19
CA ALA A 95 3.34 25.17 10.91
C ALA A 95 2.71 25.00 9.53
N ASP A 96 1.60 25.70 9.26
CA ASP A 96 0.87 25.64 7.98
C ASP A 96 1.73 26.10 6.77
N ASP A 97 2.79 26.83 7.01
CA ASP A 97 3.75 27.29 6.00
C ASP A 97 4.97 26.37 5.83
N GLY A 98 5.08 25.32 6.63
CA GLY A 98 6.10 24.28 6.49
C GLY A 98 6.72 23.80 7.79
N ILE A 99 7.80 23.05 7.64
CA ILE A 99 8.57 22.48 8.74
C ILE A 99 9.94 23.15 8.79
N ARG A 100 10.35 23.56 9.98
CA ARG A 100 11.63 24.25 10.21
C ARG A 100 12.33 23.67 11.43
N THR A 101 13.64 23.86 11.48
CA THR A 101 14.49 23.59 12.64
C THR A 101 15.52 24.71 12.77
N PHE A 102 16.20 24.77 13.91
CA PHE A 102 17.29 25.72 14.14
C PHE A 102 18.65 25.01 13.96
N ASN A 103 19.53 25.63 13.20
CA ASN A 103 20.92 25.21 13.17
C ASN A 103 21.59 25.60 14.51
N LYS A 104 22.19 24.60 15.16
CA LYS A 104 22.84 24.80 16.49
C LYS A 104 24.04 25.74 16.43
N ASP A 105 24.71 25.79 15.30
CA ASP A 105 25.98 26.51 15.14
C ASP A 105 25.79 27.98 14.75
N TYR A 106 24.68 28.30 14.08
CA TYR A 106 24.47 29.64 13.50
C TYR A 106 23.20 30.35 14.01
N ASN A 107 22.44 29.74 14.88
CA ASN A 107 21.13 30.25 15.38
C ASN A 107 20.12 30.62 14.27
N ASN A 108 20.32 30.10 13.07
CA ASN A 108 19.49 30.39 11.91
C ASN A 108 18.43 29.29 11.72
N GLU A 109 17.23 29.70 11.27
CA GLU A 109 16.20 28.77 10.84
C GLU A 109 16.63 28.04 9.57
N VAL A 110 16.41 26.73 9.56
CA VAL A 110 16.62 25.87 8.40
C VAL A 110 15.29 25.28 7.99
N ILE A 111 14.90 25.49 6.75
CA ILE A 111 13.68 24.91 6.18
C ILE A 111 13.90 23.42 5.93
N VAL A 112 13.06 22.60 6.53
CA VAL A 112 13.05 21.14 6.38
C VAL A 112 12.10 20.72 5.28
N CYS A 113 10.91 21.34 5.23
CA CYS A 113 9.92 21.12 4.19
C CYS A 113 9.10 22.40 3.98
N TYR A 114 8.86 22.79 2.74
CA TYR A 114 8.14 24.04 2.38
C TYR A 114 6.62 23.93 2.52
N HIS A 115 6.12 22.84 3.05
CA HIS A 115 4.70 22.64 3.36
C HIS A 115 4.56 21.74 4.57
N PRO A 116 3.40 21.77 5.26
CA PRO A 116 3.12 20.85 6.36
C PRO A 116 3.13 19.41 5.86
N ILE A 117 3.73 18.53 6.66
CA ILE A 117 3.71 17.08 6.47
C ILE A 117 3.79 16.39 7.83
N LEU A 118 2.98 15.35 8.04
CA LEU A 118 2.98 14.60 9.29
C LEU A 118 2.58 13.13 9.08
N PRO A 119 3.06 12.20 9.92
CA PRO A 119 2.61 10.82 9.94
C PRO A 119 1.23 10.74 10.62
N ILE A 120 0.25 10.11 9.96
CA ILE A 120 -1.14 10.05 10.44
C ILE A 120 -1.64 8.62 10.67
N GLY A 121 -0.88 7.62 10.28
CA GLY A 121 -1.24 6.23 10.45
C GLY A 121 -0.10 5.30 10.09
N ARG A 122 -0.17 4.08 10.60
CA ARG A 122 0.75 2.98 10.28
C ARG A 122 -0.07 1.80 9.81
N LEU A 123 0.41 1.12 8.78
CA LEU A 123 -0.18 -0.11 8.29
C LEU A 123 0.81 -1.24 8.54
N LYS A 124 0.34 -2.35 9.09
CA LYS A 124 1.14 -3.57 9.27
C LYS A 124 0.56 -4.68 8.42
N ASN A 125 1.31 -5.10 7.43
CA ASN A 125 0.92 -6.18 6.55
C ASN A 125 0.92 -7.51 7.32
N LEU A 126 -0.22 -8.20 7.30
CA LEU A 126 -0.42 -9.44 8.07
C LEU A 126 0.37 -10.63 7.54
N GLU A 127 0.79 -10.59 6.27
CA GLU A 127 1.47 -11.70 5.63
C GLU A 127 2.99 -11.56 5.66
N THR A 128 3.49 -10.32 5.50
CA THR A 128 4.93 -10.04 5.47
C THR A 128 5.46 -9.52 6.79
N GLY A 129 4.59 -8.94 7.63
CA GLY A 129 4.96 -8.23 8.85
C GLY A 129 5.59 -6.86 8.57
N GLU A 130 5.72 -6.46 7.30
CA GLU A 130 6.27 -5.16 6.90
C GLU A 130 5.33 -4.03 7.28
N GLU A 131 5.91 -2.88 7.59
CA GLU A 131 5.16 -1.69 7.94
C GLU A 131 5.21 -0.65 6.81
N GLN A 132 4.07 -0.01 6.60
CA GLN A 132 3.93 1.18 5.79
C GLN A 132 3.49 2.35 6.68
N ILE A 133 3.88 3.56 6.30
CA ILE A 133 3.47 4.79 6.97
C ILE A 133 2.52 5.59 6.09
N LYS A 134 1.44 6.05 6.69
CA LYS A 134 0.51 6.97 6.06
C LYS A 134 0.90 8.40 6.44
N LEU A 135 1.24 9.19 5.44
CA LEU A 135 1.62 10.59 5.58
C LEU A 135 0.50 11.48 5.05
N ALA A 136 0.23 12.57 5.73
CA ALA A 136 -0.56 13.67 5.22
C ALA A 136 0.33 14.87 4.97
N TYR A 137 0.17 15.53 3.83
CA TYR A 137 0.83 16.79 3.52
C TYR A 137 -0.14 17.77 2.86
N LYS A 138 0.10 19.08 3.03
CA LYS A 138 -0.79 20.13 2.49
C LYS A 138 -0.05 20.90 1.40
N ARG A 139 -0.63 20.92 0.20
CA ARG A 139 -0.19 21.76 -0.92
C ARG A 139 -1.39 22.43 -1.56
N ASN A 140 -1.20 23.67 -2.04
CA ASN A 140 -2.27 24.43 -2.68
C ASN A 140 -3.56 24.43 -1.85
N HIS A 141 -3.44 24.63 -0.53
CA HIS A 141 -4.53 24.62 0.46
C HIS A 141 -5.32 23.30 0.58
N ARG A 142 -4.82 22.20 0.00
CA ARG A 142 -5.46 20.88 0.07
C ARG A 142 -4.54 19.89 0.76
N TRP A 143 -5.12 19.12 1.69
CA TRP A 143 -4.47 17.98 2.29
C TRP A 143 -4.52 16.78 1.32
N THR A 144 -3.40 16.11 1.18
CA THR A 144 -3.22 14.89 0.40
C THR A 144 -2.63 13.83 1.31
N GLU A 145 -3.20 12.62 1.24
CA GLU A 145 -2.73 11.46 1.99
C GLU A 145 -1.96 10.53 1.04
N ILE A 146 -0.82 10.03 1.49
CA ILE A 146 -0.03 9.03 0.77
C ILE A 146 0.38 7.93 1.74
N THR A 147 0.41 6.71 1.25
CA THR A 147 0.94 5.56 2.00
C THR A 147 2.21 5.07 1.32
N VAL A 148 3.27 4.91 2.09
CA VAL A 148 4.58 4.53 1.57
C VAL A 148 5.27 3.53 2.49
N PRO A 149 6.10 2.63 1.96
CA PRO A 149 6.92 1.73 2.78
C PRO A 149 7.75 2.49 3.82
N LYS A 150 7.87 1.93 5.01
CA LYS A 150 8.59 2.52 6.14
C LYS A 150 10.06 2.80 5.82
N ASP A 151 10.69 1.95 5.01
CA ASP A 151 12.08 2.09 4.58
C ASP A 151 12.33 3.34 3.73
N ILE A 152 11.31 3.85 3.03
CA ILE A 152 11.41 5.11 2.26
C ILE A 152 11.63 6.29 3.20
N ILE A 153 10.86 6.41 4.27
CA ILE A 153 10.97 7.53 5.21
C ILE A 153 12.12 7.36 6.19
N SER A 154 12.72 6.19 6.28
CA SER A 154 13.85 5.89 7.17
C SER A 154 15.22 6.12 6.51
N SER A 155 15.26 6.41 5.21
CA SER A 155 16.49 6.58 4.43
C SER A 155 16.52 7.91 3.69
N ALA A 156 17.59 8.71 3.90
CA ALA A 156 17.75 9.99 3.23
C ALA A 156 17.87 9.87 1.69
N SER A 157 18.38 8.76 1.18
CA SER A 157 18.46 8.51 -0.27
C SER A 157 17.11 8.09 -0.86
N LYS A 158 16.31 7.34 -0.10
CA LYS A 158 15.01 6.84 -0.57
C LYS A 158 13.91 7.88 -0.45
N ILE A 159 13.91 8.71 0.59
CA ILE A 159 12.85 9.71 0.86
C ILE A 159 12.70 10.74 -0.27
N VAL A 160 13.76 10.97 -1.05
CA VAL A 160 13.73 11.85 -2.22
C VAL A 160 12.70 11.41 -3.26
N SER A 161 12.37 10.09 -3.30
CA SER A 161 11.34 9.56 -4.19
C SER A 161 9.94 10.14 -3.92
N LEU A 162 9.68 10.65 -2.70
CA LEU A 162 8.41 11.30 -2.36
C LEU A 162 8.17 12.59 -3.16
N SER A 163 9.21 13.16 -3.78
CA SER A 163 9.07 14.30 -4.70
C SER A 163 8.14 13.96 -5.88
N LYS A 164 8.13 12.71 -6.36
CA LYS A 164 7.22 12.23 -7.41
C LYS A 164 5.75 12.30 -6.99
N LEU A 165 5.50 12.22 -5.69
CA LEU A 165 4.15 12.30 -5.11
C LEU A 165 3.78 13.72 -4.66
N GLY A 166 4.66 14.72 -4.90
CA GLY A 166 4.41 16.12 -4.60
C GLY A 166 4.95 16.61 -3.25
N VAL A 167 5.67 15.80 -2.50
CA VAL A 167 6.34 16.24 -1.28
C VAL A 167 7.58 17.06 -1.62
N SER A 168 7.77 18.21 -0.93
CA SER A 168 8.93 19.07 -1.13
C SER A 168 10.17 18.51 -0.44
N VAL A 169 10.84 17.59 -1.11
CA VAL A 169 12.07 16.96 -0.65
C VAL A 169 13.12 16.91 -1.76
N THR A 170 14.35 17.20 -1.41
CA THR A 170 15.55 17.15 -2.27
C THR A 170 16.66 16.40 -1.51
N SER A 171 17.80 16.15 -2.17
CA SER A 171 18.98 15.57 -1.52
C SER A 171 19.52 16.43 -0.37
N GLU A 172 19.28 17.74 -0.38
CA GLU A 172 19.78 18.68 0.62
C GLU A 172 19.00 18.61 1.93
N ASN A 173 17.65 18.57 1.86
CA ASN A 173 16.80 18.55 3.06
C ASN A 173 16.39 17.14 3.51
N ALA A 174 16.70 16.11 2.72
CA ALA A 174 16.28 14.72 2.96
C ALA A 174 16.63 14.21 4.37
N LYS A 175 17.86 14.45 4.84
CA LYS A 175 18.29 14.01 6.20
C LYS A 175 17.46 14.63 7.31
N LEU A 176 17.12 15.90 7.18
CA LEU A 176 16.33 16.62 8.17
C LEU A 176 14.87 16.18 8.13
N LEU A 177 14.33 15.93 6.93
CA LEU A 177 12.96 15.44 6.78
C LEU A 177 12.79 14.01 7.34
N VAL A 178 13.74 13.10 7.10
CA VAL A 178 13.78 11.77 7.72
C VAL A 178 13.77 11.90 9.23
N LYS A 179 14.65 12.76 9.78
CA LYS A 179 14.74 12.94 11.22
C LYS A 179 13.45 13.53 11.81
N TYR A 180 12.87 14.53 11.16
CA TYR A 180 11.60 15.13 11.58
C TYR A 180 10.48 14.08 11.65
N LEU A 181 10.28 13.33 10.56
CA LEU A 181 9.22 12.31 10.51
C LEU A 181 9.43 11.22 11.56
N SER A 182 10.66 10.78 11.76
CA SER A 182 10.99 9.80 12.81
C SER A 182 10.75 10.35 14.22
N ASP A 183 11.16 11.59 14.49
CA ASP A 183 10.97 12.21 15.81
C ASP A 183 9.47 12.40 16.13
N VAL A 184 8.68 12.88 15.16
CA VAL A 184 7.24 13.08 15.33
C VAL A 184 6.51 11.75 15.48
N GLU A 185 6.86 10.74 14.71
CA GLU A 185 6.27 9.40 14.84
C GLU A 185 6.52 8.81 16.23
N ASN A 186 7.76 8.87 16.73
CA ASN A 186 8.11 8.32 18.04
C ASN A 186 7.47 9.10 19.20
N LEU A 187 7.35 10.44 19.07
CA LEU A 187 6.71 11.26 20.09
C LEU A 187 5.20 11.01 20.21
N ASN A 188 4.58 10.52 19.14
CA ASN A 188 3.14 10.26 19.04
C ASN A 188 2.83 8.77 18.81
N ASP A 189 3.70 7.88 19.24
CA ASP A 189 3.57 6.44 19.00
C ASP A 189 2.23 5.86 19.48
N ASN A 190 1.70 6.34 20.60
CA ASN A 190 0.41 5.91 21.13
C ASN A 190 -0.80 6.59 20.45
N ASP A 191 -0.58 7.71 19.76
CA ASP A 191 -1.64 8.52 19.16
C ASP A 191 -1.81 8.20 17.67
N ILE A 192 -0.73 7.73 17.01
CA ILE A 192 -0.77 7.31 15.59
C ILE A 192 -1.33 5.89 15.50
N PRO A 193 -2.51 5.70 14.86
CA PRO A 193 -3.14 4.40 14.78
C PRO A 193 -2.30 3.40 13.99
N LEU A 194 -2.21 2.17 14.49
CA LEU A 194 -1.66 1.02 13.78
C LEU A 194 -2.82 0.17 13.27
N GLN A 195 -2.99 0.07 11.97
CA GLN A 195 -4.03 -0.69 11.31
C GLN A 195 -3.44 -1.94 10.65
N LYS A 196 -4.21 -3.03 10.64
CA LYS A 196 -3.86 -4.23 9.88
C LYS A 196 -4.03 -3.97 8.39
N SER A 197 -3.14 -4.52 7.58
CA SER A 197 -3.23 -4.44 6.13
C SER A 197 -2.84 -5.74 5.44
N THR A 198 -3.18 -5.85 4.18
CA THR A 198 -2.81 -6.96 3.31
C THR A 198 -2.65 -6.49 1.87
N SER A 199 -1.73 -7.11 1.15
CA SER A 199 -1.56 -6.94 -0.29
C SER A 199 -2.34 -7.96 -1.13
N LYS A 200 -3.13 -8.83 -0.47
CA LYS A 200 -3.94 -9.86 -1.11
C LYS A 200 -5.44 -9.63 -0.91
N LEU A 201 -6.21 -10.21 -1.80
CA LEU A 201 -7.67 -10.31 -1.74
C LEU A 201 -8.11 -11.69 -1.22
N GLY A 202 -9.41 -11.90 -1.04
CA GLY A 202 -9.94 -13.16 -0.57
C GLY A 202 -9.73 -13.37 0.93
N TRP A 203 -9.55 -14.59 1.37
CA TRP A 203 -9.45 -14.96 2.78
C TRP A 203 -8.08 -14.59 3.37
N ILE A 204 -8.10 -13.76 4.41
CA ILE A 204 -6.95 -13.41 5.23
C ILE A 204 -7.31 -13.71 6.69
N GLY A 205 -6.88 -14.87 7.19
CA GLY A 205 -7.38 -15.37 8.46
C GLY A 205 -8.88 -15.69 8.38
N GLY A 206 -9.69 -15.08 9.24
CA GLY A 206 -11.15 -15.19 9.23
C GLY A 206 -11.88 -14.13 8.42
N ASP A 207 -11.16 -13.12 7.92
CA ASP A 207 -11.71 -11.99 7.18
C ASP A 207 -11.63 -12.21 5.66
N PHE A 208 -12.52 -11.58 4.91
CA PHE A 208 -12.54 -11.66 3.45
C PHE A 208 -12.41 -10.26 2.82
N ILE A 209 -11.32 -10.04 2.10
CA ILE A 209 -10.98 -8.74 1.50
C ILE A 209 -11.50 -8.69 0.06
N PRO A 210 -12.25 -7.64 -0.33
CA PRO A 210 -12.40 -6.34 0.35
C PRO A 210 -13.71 -6.16 1.15
N TYR A 211 -14.41 -7.21 1.53
CA TYR A 211 -15.72 -7.07 2.18
C TYR A 211 -15.63 -6.75 3.67
N ASP A 212 -14.60 -7.25 4.35
CA ASP A 212 -14.31 -6.86 5.73
C ASP A 212 -13.39 -5.64 5.75
N THR A 213 -13.74 -4.64 6.55
CA THR A 213 -13.09 -3.31 6.53
C THR A 213 -12.02 -3.11 7.59
N ASP A 214 -11.85 -4.06 8.51
CA ASP A 214 -10.86 -3.97 9.60
C ASP A 214 -9.42 -4.17 9.09
N ILE A 215 -9.28 -4.77 7.91
CA ILE A 215 -8.01 -4.95 7.23
C ILE A 215 -8.00 -4.09 5.97
N LEU A 216 -7.02 -3.19 5.86
CA LEU A 216 -6.88 -2.31 4.72
C LEU A 216 -6.09 -3.00 3.59
N PHE A 217 -6.48 -2.72 2.36
CA PHE A 217 -5.71 -3.15 1.20
C PHE A 217 -4.53 -2.20 0.96
N ASP A 218 -3.30 -2.73 0.98
CA ASP A 218 -2.04 -2.01 0.78
C ASP A 218 -1.26 -2.45 -0.47
N GLY A 219 -1.93 -3.16 -1.38
CA GLY A 219 -1.32 -3.68 -2.61
C GLY A 219 -0.79 -2.61 -3.56
N ASP A 220 0.02 -3.05 -4.51
CA ASP A 220 0.67 -2.18 -5.51
C ASP A 220 -0.35 -1.34 -6.30
N LEU A 221 -0.01 -0.08 -6.56
CA LEU A 221 -0.84 0.88 -7.30
C LEU A 221 -1.22 0.38 -8.71
N GLN A 222 -0.42 -0.48 -9.35
CA GLN A 222 -0.75 -1.09 -10.64
C GLN A 222 -2.04 -1.92 -10.59
N PHE A 223 -2.40 -2.46 -9.42
CA PHE A 223 -3.62 -3.25 -9.22
C PHE A 223 -4.79 -2.45 -8.64
N LYS A 224 -4.62 -1.15 -8.50
CA LYS A 224 -5.66 -0.28 -7.94
C LYS A 224 -6.99 -0.39 -8.70
N GLN A 225 -6.95 -0.41 -10.03
CA GLN A 225 -8.15 -0.55 -10.85
C GLN A 225 -8.85 -1.90 -10.65
N LEU A 226 -8.09 -2.98 -10.51
CA LEU A 226 -8.64 -4.29 -10.22
C LEU A 226 -9.32 -4.30 -8.85
N TYR A 227 -8.65 -3.79 -7.82
CA TYR A 227 -9.23 -3.66 -6.48
C TYR A 227 -10.50 -2.80 -6.48
N GLU A 228 -10.47 -1.63 -7.11
CA GLU A 228 -11.62 -0.72 -7.22
C GLU A 228 -12.77 -1.29 -8.07
N SER A 229 -12.50 -2.26 -8.94
CA SER A 229 -13.53 -2.94 -9.72
C SER A 229 -14.42 -3.84 -8.87
N ILE A 230 -13.92 -4.32 -7.71
CA ILE A 230 -14.65 -5.19 -6.78
C ILE A 230 -15.55 -4.32 -5.91
N ARG A 231 -16.66 -3.92 -6.49
CA ARG A 231 -17.68 -3.07 -5.86
C ARG A 231 -19.06 -3.47 -6.33
N GLN A 232 -20.08 -3.03 -5.61
CA GLN A 232 -21.49 -3.24 -5.96
C GLN A 232 -21.99 -2.07 -6.82
N GLN A 233 -22.75 -2.40 -7.86
CA GLN A 233 -23.44 -1.40 -8.69
C GLN A 233 -24.76 -1.94 -9.22
N GLY A 234 -25.77 -1.09 -9.31
CA GLY A 234 -27.09 -1.43 -9.83
C GLY A 234 -28.00 -2.08 -8.79
N SER A 235 -28.79 -3.06 -9.19
CA SER A 235 -29.77 -3.75 -8.37
C SER A 235 -29.44 -5.23 -8.20
N TYR A 236 -29.33 -5.69 -6.95
CA TYR A 236 -29.12 -7.12 -6.64
C TYR A 236 -30.30 -7.97 -7.12
N MET A 237 -31.53 -7.52 -6.88
CA MET A 237 -32.72 -8.29 -7.27
C MET A 237 -32.86 -8.44 -8.78
N GLU A 238 -32.52 -7.39 -9.55
CA GLU A 238 -32.51 -7.48 -11.00
C GLU A 238 -31.42 -8.45 -11.49
N TRP A 239 -30.21 -8.35 -10.91
CA TRP A 239 -29.13 -9.28 -11.21
C TRP A 239 -29.53 -10.73 -10.91
N LEU A 240 -30.08 -10.99 -9.73
CA LEU A 240 -30.51 -12.32 -9.30
C LEU A 240 -31.58 -12.91 -10.23
N ASN A 241 -32.60 -12.13 -10.54
CA ASN A 241 -33.67 -12.56 -11.44
C ASN A 241 -33.13 -12.90 -12.83
N HIS A 242 -32.26 -12.07 -13.39
CA HIS A 242 -31.67 -12.30 -14.71
C HIS A 242 -30.80 -13.57 -14.72
N VAL A 243 -29.98 -13.77 -13.70
CA VAL A 243 -29.12 -14.97 -13.57
C VAL A 243 -29.94 -16.23 -13.34
N CYS A 244 -31.02 -16.16 -12.55
CA CYS A 244 -31.94 -17.27 -12.36
C CYS A 244 -32.60 -17.69 -13.68
N GLU A 245 -33.03 -16.73 -14.51
CA GLU A 245 -33.59 -17.04 -15.84
C GLU A 245 -32.54 -17.66 -16.77
N LEU A 246 -31.30 -17.18 -16.77
CA LEU A 246 -30.21 -17.77 -17.55
C LEU A 246 -29.91 -19.22 -17.10
N ARG A 247 -29.92 -19.50 -15.78
CA ARG A 247 -29.66 -20.83 -15.23
C ARG A 247 -30.77 -21.86 -15.49
N LYS A 248 -32.02 -21.43 -15.73
CA LYS A 248 -33.14 -22.32 -16.12
C LYS A 248 -32.94 -22.90 -17.52
N ARG A 249 -32.12 -22.24 -18.35
CA ARG A 249 -31.77 -22.75 -19.67
C ARG A 249 -30.84 -23.96 -19.56
N ASP A 250 -30.98 -24.91 -20.46
CA ASP A 250 -30.12 -26.09 -20.47
C ASP A 250 -28.77 -25.79 -21.18
N ARG A 251 -27.99 -24.88 -20.55
CA ARG A 251 -26.67 -24.43 -21.03
C ARG A 251 -25.64 -24.70 -19.95
N MET A 252 -24.82 -25.72 -20.19
CA MET A 252 -23.79 -26.14 -19.23
C MET A 252 -22.70 -25.08 -19.04
N GLU A 253 -22.40 -24.30 -20.07
CA GLU A 253 -21.40 -23.24 -20.09
C GLU A 253 -21.71 -22.20 -18.99
N ILE A 254 -22.98 -21.78 -18.89
CA ILE A 254 -23.42 -20.81 -17.86
C ILE A 254 -23.31 -21.44 -16.47
N LYS A 255 -23.76 -22.71 -16.32
CA LYS A 255 -23.77 -23.41 -15.05
C LYS A 255 -22.34 -23.62 -14.53
N PHE A 256 -21.42 -24.10 -15.38
CA PHE A 256 -20.02 -24.35 -14.98
C PHE A 256 -19.27 -23.06 -14.64
N PHE A 257 -19.39 -22.00 -15.45
CA PHE A 257 -18.69 -20.76 -15.17
C PHE A 257 -19.18 -20.08 -13.88
N LEU A 258 -20.51 -20.05 -13.65
CA LEU A 258 -21.04 -19.54 -12.37
C LEU A 258 -20.60 -20.41 -11.19
N ALA A 259 -20.71 -21.74 -11.29
CA ALA A 259 -20.30 -22.63 -10.22
C ALA A 259 -18.81 -22.49 -9.90
N ALA A 260 -17.93 -22.44 -10.91
CA ALA A 260 -16.49 -22.23 -10.75
C ALA A 260 -16.17 -20.88 -10.10
N SER A 261 -16.89 -19.82 -10.51
CA SER A 261 -16.75 -18.49 -9.92
C SER A 261 -17.01 -18.50 -8.42
N PHE A 262 -18.11 -19.11 -7.96
CA PHE A 262 -18.40 -19.25 -6.53
C PHE A 262 -17.47 -20.24 -5.83
N ALA A 263 -17.15 -21.38 -6.45
CA ALA A 263 -16.28 -22.41 -5.87
C ALA A 263 -14.86 -21.88 -5.60
N SER A 264 -14.42 -20.86 -6.34
CA SER A 264 -13.08 -20.29 -6.22
C SER A 264 -12.72 -19.95 -4.76
N VAL A 265 -13.61 -19.32 -4.02
CA VAL A 265 -13.37 -18.91 -2.63
C VAL A 265 -13.38 -20.07 -1.64
N LEU A 266 -13.85 -21.25 -2.06
CA LEU A 266 -13.84 -22.47 -1.26
C LEU A 266 -12.57 -23.30 -1.45
N VAL A 267 -11.84 -23.14 -2.56
CA VAL A 267 -10.65 -23.94 -2.90
C VAL A 267 -9.62 -23.95 -1.76
N GLY A 268 -9.29 -22.78 -1.23
CA GLY A 268 -8.36 -22.67 -0.12
C GLY A 268 -8.89 -23.22 1.19
N LEU A 269 -10.16 -22.97 1.50
CA LEU A 269 -10.84 -23.42 2.74
C LEU A 269 -10.96 -24.94 2.81
N LEU A 270 -11.21 -25.58 1.67
CA LEU A 270 -11.33 -27.03 1.55
C LEU A 270 -9.98 -27.75 1.38
N GLY A 271 -8.87 -27.01 1.31
CA GLY A 271 -7.55 -27.57 1.07
C GLY A 271 -7.36 -28.15 -0.35
N ALA A 272 -8.24 -27.78 -1.29
CA ALA A 272 -8.18 -28.21 -2.67
C ALA A 272 -7.04 -27.52 -3.44
N LEU A 273 -6.77 -28.03 -4.63
CA LEU A 273 -5.83 -27.42 -5.57
C LEU A 273 -6.58 -26.49 -6.53
N PRO A 274 -5.92 -25.46 -7.07
CA PRO A 274 -6.48 -24.67 -8.13
C PRO A 274 -6.86 -25.53 -9.33
N PHE A 275 -7.92 -25.16 -10.01
CA PHE A 275 -8.42 -25.83 -11.20
C PHE A 275 -8.83 -24.81 -12.27
N ILE A 276 -8.86 -25.23 -13.50
CA ILE A 276 -9.26 -24.41 -14.65
C ILE A 276 -10.61 -24.88 -15.16
N VAL A 277 -11.47 -23.93 -15.51
CA VAL A 277 -12.66 -24.19 -16.35
C VAL A 277 -12.47 -23.38 -17.62
N ASP A 278 -12.40 -24.10 -18.77
CA ASP A 278 -12.15 -23.51 -20.08
C ASP A 278 -13.38 -23.64 -20.97
N LEU A 279 -13.85 -22.52 -21.52
CA LEU A 279 -14.89 -22.52 -22.56
C LEU A 279 -14.23 -22.37 -23.91
N TRP A 280 -14.32 -23.37 -24.76
CA TRP A 280 -13.71 -23.34 -26.08
C TRP A 280 -14.74 -23.55 -27.19
N GLY A 281 -14.45 -23.11 -28.39
CA GLY A 281 -15.33 -23.23 -29.55
C GLY A 281 -15.21 -22.06 -30.52
N GLU A 282 -16.04 -22.04 -31.56
CA GLU A 282 -15.98 -21.01 -32.59
C GLU A 282 -16.21 -19.59 -32.08
N THR A 283 -15.77 -18.60 -32.84
CA THR A 283 -16.00 -17.19 -32.59
C THR A 283 -17.49 -16.88 -32.55
N GLU A 284 -17.90 -15.87 -31.72
CA GLU A 284 -19.29 -15.45 -31.51
C GLU A 284 -20.19 -16.40 -30.73
N GLY A 285 -19.69 -17.46 -30.13
CA GLY A 285 -20.44 -18.37 -29.28
C GLY A 285 -20.98 -17.78 -27.98
N GLY A 286 -20.53 -16.56 -27.58
CA GLY A 286 -20.95 -15.93 -26.30
C GLY A 286 -20.02 -16.23 -25.13
N LYS A 287 -18.87 -16.84 -25.33
CA LYS A 287 -17.88 -17.23 -24.28
C LYS A 287 -17.45 -16.05 -23.40
N THR A 288 -17.11 -14.92 -24.02
CA THR A 288 -16.73 -13.69 -23.28
C THR A 288 -17.90 -13.18 -22.41
N VAL A 289 -19.15 -13.29 -22.89
CA VAL A 289 -20.32 -12.90 -22.09
C VAL A 289 -20.55 -13.84 -20.90
N ALA A 290 -20.28 -15.16 -21.08
CA ALA A 290 -20.29 -16.11 -19.96
C ALA A 290 -19.22 -15.77 -18.92
N MET A 291 -18.03 -15.34 -19.35
CA MET A 291 -16.98 -14.84 -18.44
C MET A 291 -17.42 -13.54 -17.74
N MET A 292 -18.06 -12.60 -18.45
CA MET A 292 -18.64 -11.41 -17.84
C MET A 292 -19.70 -11.74 -16.79
N LEU A 293 -20.52 -12.76 -17.03
CA LEU A 293 -21.51 -13.24 -16.07
C LEU A 293 -20.82 -13.77 -14.79
N ALA A 294 -19.79 -14.60 -14.94
CA ALA A 294 -19.02 -15.11 -13.81
C ALA A 294 -18.29 -14.00 -13.04
N ALA A 295 -17.76 -12.98 -13.75
CA ALA A 295 -17.10 -11.82 -13.14
C ALA A 295 -18.08 -10.91 -12.38
N SER A 296 -19.32 -10.77 -12.88
CA SER A 296 -20.35 -9.94 -12.28
C SER A 296 -20.79 -10.39 -10.86
N VAL A 297 -20.45 -11.60 -10.48
CA VAL A 297 -20.62 -12.12 -9.11
C VAL A 297 -19.84 -11.23 -8.12
N TRP A 298 -18.62 -10.83 -8.49
CA TRP A 298 -17.63 -10.19 -7.61
C TRP A 298 -17.40 -8.73 -7.93
N ALA A 299 -17.34 -8.37 -9.22
CA ALA A 299 -16.75 -7.16 -9.69
C ALA A 299 -17.40 -6.61 -10.97
N ASN A 300 -16.96 -5.43 -11.38
CA ASN A 300 -17.31 -4.85 -12.68
C ASN A 300 -16.78 -5.75 -13.81
N PRO A 301 -17.64 -6.35 -14.62
CA PRO A 301 -17.25 -7.21 -15.73
C PRO A 301 -16.83 -6.45 -17.00
N ALA A 302 -16.72 -5.13 -16.95
CA ALA A 302 -16.27 -4.34 -18.09
C ALA A 302 -14.82 -4.69 -18.43
N ASP A 303 -14.49 -4.55 -19.71
CA ASP A 303 -13.15 -4.82 -20.23
C ASP A 303 -12.05 -4.07 -19.46
N SER A 304 -10.90 -4.71 -19.31
CA SER A 304 -9.70 -4.22 -18.62
C SER A 304 -9.84 -4.00 -17.12
N MET A 305 -11.00 -4.29 -16.49
CA MET A 305 -11.18 -4.15 -15.05
C MET A 305 -10.82 -5.46 -14.32
N TYR A 306 -11.79 -6.33 -14.09
CA TYR A 306 -11.59 -7.58 -13.37
C TYR A 306 -11.11 -8.71 -14.29
N ILE A 307 -11.60 -8.77 -15.53
CA ILE A 307 -11.19 -9.76 -16.52
C ILE A 307 -9.85 -9.34 -17.14
N GLY A 308 -8.87 -10.22 -17.07
CA GLY A 308 -7.59 -10.08 -17.75
C GLY A 308 -7.55 -10.79 -19.08
N ASP A 309 -6.41 -10.75 -19.76
CA ASP A 309 -6.15 -11.53 -20.97
C ASP A 309 -4.80 -12.26 -20.88
N PHE A 310 -4.56 -13.17 -21.80
CA PHE A 310 -3.30 -13.88 -21.93
C PHE A 310 -2.18 -13.04 -22.60
N LYS A 311 -2.48 -11.82 -23.04
CA LYS A 311 -1.49 -10.91 -23.64
C LYS A 311 -0.66 -10.20 -22.57
N THR A 312 -0.05 -10.99 -21.69
CA THR A 312 0.72 -10.52 -20.54
C THR A 312 1.99 -11.35 -20.38
N THR A 313 2.74 -11.19 -19.31
CA THR A 313 3.91 -12.02 -18.99
C THR A 313 3.56 -13.08 -17.95
N ASP A 314 4.29 -14.21 -17.93
CA ASP A 314 4.16 -15.24 -16.89
C ASP A 314 4.28 -14.65 -15.47
N VAL A 315 5.24 -13.74 -15.27
CA VAL A 315 5.43 -13.04 -13.98
C VAL A 315 4.19 -12.23 -13.58
N GLN A 316 3.58 -11.54 -14.52
CA GLN A 316 2.40 -10.72 -14.23
C GLN A 316 1.16 -11.59 -13.95
N LEU A 317 1.04 -12.75 -14.62
CA LEU A 317 0.01 -13.74 -14.29
C LEU A 317 0.18 -14.28 -12.86
N GLU A 318 1.41 -14.63 -12.46
CA GLU A 318 1.71 -15.08 -11.11
C GLU A 318 1.35 -14.02 -10.05
N VAL A 319 1.75 -12.75 -10.29
CA VAL A 319 1.48 -11.65 -9.35
C VAL A 319 -0.02 -11.35 -9.26
N ARG A 320 -0.74 -11.40 -10.39
CA ARG A 320 -2.19 -11.23 -10.42
C ARG A 320 -2.91 -12.38 -9.69
N SER A 321 -2.46 -13.61 -9.87
CA SER A 321 -2.99 -14.78 -9.19
C SER A 321 -2.77 -14.70 -7.67
N ASP A 322 -1.58 -14.28 -7.24
CA ASP A 322 -1.24 -14.07 -5.83
C ASP A 322 -2.09 -12.98 -5.19
N LEU A 323 -2.31 -11.86 -5.92
CA LEU A 323 -3.18 -10.78 -5.48
C LEU A 323 -4.63 -11.25 -5.29
N LEU A 324 -5.21 -11.94 -6.29
CA LEU A 324 -6.58 -12.45 -6.23
C LEU A 324 -6.74 -13.52 -5.16
N ASN A 325 -5.69 -14.30 -4.90
CA ASN A 325 -5.62 -15.34 -3.87
C ASN A 325 -6.74 -16.37 -3.99
N ASN A 326 -7.93 -16.11 -3.42
CA ASN A 326 -9.10 -17.01 -3.48
C ASN A 326 -10.18 -16.55 -4.46
N LEU A 327 -10.14 -15.28 -4.90
CA LEU A 327 -11.07 -14.80 -5.93
C LEU A 327 -10.74 -15.43 -7.29
N PRO A 328 -11.74 -15.67 -8.16
CA PRO A 328 -11.49 -16.33 -9.44
C PRO A 328 -10.56 -15.49 -10.34
N LEU A 329 -9.55 -16.15 -10.89
CA LEU A 329 -8.72 -15.56 -11.95
C LEU A 329 -9.44 -15.76 -13.29
N MET A 330 -9.69 -14.68 -14.00
CA MET A 330 -10.39 -14.71 -15.30
C MET A 330 -9.48 -14.19 -16.39
N LEU A 331 -9.28 -15.01 -17.43
CA LEU A 331 -8.37 -14.74 -18.55
C LEU A 331 -9.10 -14.96 -19.88
N ASP A 332 -9.42 -13.85 -20.54
CA ASP A 332 -10.13 -13.87 -21.84
C ASP A 332 -9.16 -14.22 -22.98
N ASP A 333 -9.62 -15.06 -23.89
CA ASP A 333 -9.04 -15.40 -25.18
C ASP A 333 -7.61 -16.00 -25.13
N SER A 334 -7.56 -17.31 -24.92
CA SER A 334 -6.30 -18.08 -24.95
C SER A 334 -5.59 -18.06 -26.33
N SER A 335 -6.26 -17.64 -27.42
CA SER A 335 -5.63 -17.47 -28.73
C SER A 335 -4.71 -16.26 -28.80
N LYS A 336 -4.89 -15.27 -27.93
CA LYS A 336 -4.07 -14.05 -27.84
C LYS A 336 -2.76 -14.21 -27.04
N VAL A 337 -2.40 -15.43 -26.69
CA VAL A 337 -1.15 -15.73 -25.97
C VAL A 337 0.04 -15.10 -26.68
N SER A 338 0.82 -14.28 -25.95
CA SER A 338 2.03 -13.67 -26.50
C SER A 338 3.03 -14.73 -26.96
N ALA A 339 3.85 -14.45 -27.99
CA ALA A 339 4.84 -15.37 -28.48
C ALA A 339 5.74 -15.96 -27.38
N ARG A 340 6.12 -15.11 -26.39
CA ARG A 340 6.94 -15.50 -25.23
C ARG A 340 6.24 -16.49 -24.29
N ILE A 341 4.93 -16.34 -24.07
CA ILE A 341 4.14 -17.28 -23.26
C ILE A 341 3.86 -18.53 -24.08
N ARG A 342 3.62 -18.42 -25.40
CA ARG A 342 3.31 -19.55 -26.28
C ARG A 342 4.39 -20.61 -26.24
N ASP A 343 5.65 -20.22 -26.22
CA ASP A 343 6.79 -21.15 -26.15
C ASP A 343 6.87 -21.94 -24.84
N ASN A 344 6.19 -21.46 -23.78
CA ASN A 344 6.14 -22.09 -22.46
C ASN A 344 4.71 -22.18 -21.90
N PHE A 345 3.70 -22.26 -22.79
CA PHE A 345 2.30 -22.19 -22.38
C PHE A 345 1.90 -23.34 -21.46
N GLU A 346 2.38 -24.55 -21.76
CA GLU A 346 2.21 -25.71 -20.88
C GLU A 346 2.74 -25.44 -19.44
N GLY A 347 3.93 -24.85 -19.34
CA GLY A 347 4.51 -24.47 -18.03
C GLY A 347 3.67 -23.44 -17.29
N VAL A 348 3.10 -22.47 -18.00
CA VAL A 348 2.22 -21.46 -17.40
C VAL A 348 0.93 -22.10 -16.88
N VAL A 349 0.30 -22.97 -17.64
CA VAL A 349 -0.91 -23.71 -17.23
C VAL A 349 -0.60 -24.60 -16.03
N TYR A 350 0.54 -25.28 -16.03
CA TYR A 350 0.98 -26.10 -14.91
C TYR A 350 1.19 -25.27 -13.64
N ASP A 351 1.88 -24.12 -13.74
CA ASP A 351 2.10 -23.20 -12.61
C ASP A 351 0.76 -22.69 -12.04
N LEU A 352 -0.17 -22.30 -12.92
CA LEU A 352 -1.52 -21.87 -12.51
C LEU A 352 -2.24 -22.96 -11.73
N CYS A 353 -2.23 -24.22 -12.21
CA CYS A 353 -2.85 -25.37 -11.55
C CYS A 353 -2.09 -25.78 -10.27
N SER A 354 -0.80 -25.48 -10.15
CA SER A 354 -0.02 -25.81 -8.93
C SER A 354 -0.32 -24.88 -7.75
N GLY A 355 -0.83 -23.68 -8.04
CA GLY A 355 -1.15 -22.67 -7.04
C GLY A 355 0.08 -21.98 -6.43
N LYS A 356 1.21 -22.00 -7.13
CA LYS A 356 2.47 -21.37 -6.71
C LYS A 356 3.27 -20.88 -7.90
N GLY A 357 3.91 -19.73 -7.72
CA GLY A 357 4.80 -19.15 -8.70
C GLY A 357 6.22 -19.72 -8.62
N LYS A 358 7.07 -19.31 -9.55
CA LYS A 358 8.49 -19.69 -9.59
C LYS A 358 9.26 -19.01 -8.47
N SER A 359 10.07 -19.77 -7.74
CA SER A 359 11.02 -19.22 -6.76
C SER A 359 12.06 -18.34 -7.44
N ARG A 360 12.27 -17.12 -6.93
CA ARG A 360 13.23 -16.15 -7.48
C ARG A 360 14.12 -15.61 -6.37
N SER A 361 15.41 -15.38 -6.68
CA SER A 361 16.33 -14.72 -5.76
C SER A 361 16.05 -13.22 -5.69
N ASN A 362 16.29 -12.63 -4.50
CA ASN A 362 16.26 -11.19 -4.31
C ASN A 362 17.65 -10.59 -4.60
N ARG A 363 17.72 -9.28 -4.87
CA ARG A 363 18.99 -8.54 -5.09
C ARG A 363 19.95 -8.62 -3.88
N ASP A 364 19.41 -8.82 -2.68
CA ASP A 364 20.16 -8.89 -1.42
C ASP A 364 20.50 -10.34 -1.00
N LEU A 365 20.61 -11.28 -1.95
CA LEU A 365 20.91 -12.69 -1.73
C LEU A 365 19.88 -13.46 -0.87
N GLY A 366 18.71 -12.90 -0.66
CA GLY A 366 17.57 -13.55 -0.03
C GLY A 366 16.67 -14.27 -1.04
N ILE A 367 15.81 -15.16 -0.57
CA ILE A 367 14.73 -15.75 -1.37
C ILE A 367 13.55 -14.78 -1.34
N ARG A 368 13.09 -14.33 -2.53
CA ARG A 368 11.87 -13.55 -2.63
C ARG A 368 10.69 -14.41 -2.19
N LYS A 369 9.72 -13.82 -1.46
CA LYS A 369 8.48 -14.52 -1.10
C LYS A 369 7.85 -15.13 -2.36
N GLU A 370 7.55 -16.43 -2.31
CA GLU A 370 6.90 -17.16 -3.41
C GLU A 370 5.43 -16.72 -3.51
N ASN A 371 5.00 -16.38 -4.72
CA ASN A 371 3.59 -16.10 -4.99
C ASN A 371 2.76 -17.37 -4.81
N ARG A 372 1.60 -17.28 -4.14
CA ARG A 372 0.73 -18.45 -3.88
C ARG A 372 -0.74 -18.05 -3.98
N TRP A 373 -1.52 -18.91 -4.60
CA TRP A 373 -2.97 -18.74 -4.76
C TRP A 373 -3.71 -20.05 -4.61
N LYS A 374 -4.99 -19.96 -4.30
CA LYS A 374 -5.91 -21.07 -4.13
C LYS A 374 -7.29 -20.67 -4.68
N ASN A 375 -7.43 -20.69 -5.99
CA ASN A 375 -8.62 -20.21 -6.69
C ASN A 375 -9.01 -21.10 -7.86
N ALA A 376 -10.18 -20.84 -8.43
CA ALA A 376 -10.58 -21.30 -9.75
C ALA A 376 -10.03 -20.31 -10.81
N ILE A 377 -9.63 -20.85 -11.94
CA ILE A 377 -9.18 -20.08 -13.11
C ILE A 377 -10.21 -20.30 -14.21
N LEU A 378 -10.80 -19.25 -14.73
CA LEU A 378 -11.76 -19.28 -15.80
C LEU A 378 -11.11 -18.74 -17.07
N THR A 379 -11.13 -19.56 -18.12
CA THR A 379 -10.51 -19.23 -19.41
C THR A 379 -11.50 -19.44 -20.55
N ASN A 380 -11.24 -18.80 -21.67
CA ASN A 380 -11.93 -19.13 -22.92
C ASN A 380 -10.96 -19.05 -24.10
N GLY A 381 -11.36 -19.70 -25.21
CA GLY A 381 -10.56 -19.70 -26.42
C GLY A 381 -11.28 -20.31 -27.64
N GLU A 382 -10.59 -20.37 -28.77
CA GLU A 382 -11.09 -21.04 -29.96
C GLU A 382 -10.76 -22.55 -29.98
N ARG A 383 -9.75 -22.93 -29.18
CA ARG A 383 -9.30 -24.34 -29.08
C ARG A 383 -9.24 -24.74 -27.61
N PRO A 384 -9.46 -26.04 -27.32
CA PRO A 384 -9.39 -26.54 -25.95
C PRO A 384 -7.98 -26.35 -25.35
N LEU A 385 -7.90 -26.00 -24.09
CA LEU A 385 -6.63 -25.72 -23.41
C LEU A 385 -5.74 -26.97 -23.34
N ASN A 386 -6.34 -28.15 -23.23
CA ASN A 386 -5.64 -29.44 -23.25
C ASN A 386 -4.88 -29.69 -24.55
N SER A 387 -5.24 -29.02 -25.68
CA SER A 387 -4.48 -29.13 -26.93
C SER A 387 -3.05 -28.53 -26.81
N TYR A 388 -2.78 -27.77 -25.79
CA TYR A 388 -1.49 -27.13 -25.53
C TYR A 388 -0.70 -27.78 -24.37
N VAL A 389 -1.27 -28.80 -23.70
CA VAL A 389 -0.73 -29.39 -22.47
C VAL A 389 -0.57 -30.88 -22.64
N THR A 390 0.64 -31.40 -22.37
CA THR A 390 0.95 -32.83 -22.46
C THR A 390 1.11 -33.52 -21.10
N GLN A 391 1.32 -32.73 -20.04
CA GLN A 391 1.56 -33.26 -18.69
C GLN A 391 0.25 -33.63 -17.98
N GLY A 392 0.06 -34.91 -17.68
CA GLY A 392 -1.15 -35.44 -17.06
C GLY A 392 -1.56 -34.77 -15.73
N GLY A 393 -0.61 -34.26 -14.97
CA GLY A 393 -0.91 -33.57 -13.71
C GLY A 393 -1.64 -32.23 -13.88
N ALA A 394 -1.48 -31.53 -14.99
CA ALA A 394 -2.23 -30.34 -15.36
C ALA A 394 -3.56 -30.69 -16.02
N ILE A 395 -3.56 -31.66 -16.94
CA ILE A 395 -4.77 -32.12 -17.65
C ILE A 395 -5.89 -32.49 -16.68
N ASN A 396 -5.58 -33.23 -15.62
CA ASN A 396 -6.57 -33.66 -14.61
C ASN A 396 -7.18 -32.51 -13.79
N ARG A 397 -6.76 -31.27 -14.00
CA ARG A 397 -7.29 -30.08 -13.31
C ARG A 397 -7.94 -29.08 -14.25
N ILE A 398 -8.13 -29.46 -15.50
CA ILE A 398 -8.78 -28.66 -16.53
C ILE A 398 -10.11 -29.29 -16.87
N ILE A 399 -11.19 -28.55 -16.67
CA ILE A 399 -12.55 -28.90 -17.07
C ILE A 399 -12.83 -28.10 -18.34
N GLU A 400 -12.99 -28.79 -19.45
CA GLU A 400 -13.25 -28.18 -20.76
C GLU A 400 -14.73 -28.33 -21.11
N VAL A 401 -15.33 -27.23 -21.56
CA VAL A 401 -16.71 -27.19 -22.04
C VAL A 401 -16.70 -26.60 -23.43
N GLU A 402 -17.15 -27.40 -24.40
CA GLU A 402 -17.28 -26.96 -25.81
C GLU A 402 -18.54 -26.10 -25.95
N CYS A 403 -18.39 -24.97 -26.63
CA CYS A 403 -19.47 -24.08 -27.02
C CYS A 403 -19.80 -24.31 -28.49
N ASP A 404 -20.53 -25.35 -28.79
CA ASP A 404 -20.98 -25.76 -30.14
C ASP A 404 -22.18 -24.96 -30.64
N GLU A 405 -22.91 -24.30 -29.74
CA GLU A 405 -24.06 -23.42 -30.02
C GLU A 405 -23.91 -22.07 -29.30
N LYS A 406 -24.79 -21.14 -29.66
CA LYS A 406 -24.86 -19.83 -28.96
C LYS A 406 -25.27 -20.00 -27.51
N VAL A 407 -24.40 -19.57 -26.59
CA VAL A 407 -24.65 -19.63 -25.14
C VAL A 407 -25.78 -18.71 -24.70
N PHE A 408 -25.97 -17.57 -25.37
CA PHE A 408 -27.01 -16.59 -25.05
C PHE A 408 -27.85 -16.29 -26.29
N GLU A 409 -29.16 -16.07 -26.09
CA GLU A 409 -30.05 -15.60 -27.16
C GLU A 409 -29.70 -14.19 -27.58
N ASP A 410 -29.49 -13.28 -26.62
CA ASP A 410 -29.02 -11.91 -26.82
C ASP A 410 -27.77 -11.65 -25.96
N PRO A 411 -26.57 -11.95 -26.49
CA PRO A 411 -25.33 -11.72 -25.78
C PRO A 411 -25.10 -10.22 -25.50
N GLN A 412 -25.52 -9.33 -26.42
CA GLN A 412 -25.30 -7.89 -26.28
C GLN A 412 -26.15 -7.29 -25.16
N TYR A 413 -27.42 -7.71 -25.05
CA TYR A 413 -28.30 -7.32 -23.96
C TYR A 413 -27.72 -7.78 -22.62
N THR A 414 -27.34 -9.07 -22.51
CA THR A 414 -26.76 -9.65 -21.32
C THR A 414 -25.49 -8.91 -20.90
N ALA A 415 -24.54 -8.65 -21.82
CA ALA A 415 -23.32 -7.92 -21.52
C ALA A 415 -23.60 -6.49 -21.02
N ASN A 416 -24.51 -5.77 -21.66
CA ASN A 416 -24.88 -4.42 -21.23
C ASN A 416 -25.62 -4.40 -19.90
N PHE A 417 -26.41 -5.39 -19.60
CA PHE A 417 -27.09 -5.57 -18.34
C PHE A 417 -26.08 -5.82 -17.19
N LEU A 418 -25.13 -6.74 -17.39
CA LEU A 418 -24.11 -7.09 -16.41
C LEU A 418 -23.16 -5.93 -16.10
N LYS A 419 -22.84 -5.07 -17.07
CA LYS A 419 -22.05 -3.84 -16.83
C LYS A 419 -22.75 -2.83 -15.92
N LYS A 420 -24.06 -2.95 -15.72
CA LYS A 420 -24.86 -2.07 -14.87
C LYS A 420 -25.22 -2.69 -13.54
N ASN A 421 -25.23 -4.02 -13.44
CA ASN A 421 -25.65 -4.77 -12.25
C ASN A 421 -24.62 -5.85 -11.91
N TYR A 422 -23.82 -5.65 -10.85
CA TYR A 422 -22.73 -6.54 -10.47
C TYR A 422 -22.30 -6.39 -9.02
N GLY A 423 -21.51 -7.36 -8.52
CA GLY A 423 -20.73 -7.30 -7.27
C GLY A 423 -21.51 -7.64 -5.99
N PHE A 424 -22.79 -8.02 -6.10
CA PHE A 424 -23.62 -8.32 -4.92
C PHE A 424 -23.48 -9.78 -4.47
N ALA A 425 -23.60 -10.71 -5.40
CA ALA A 425 -23.74 -12.12 -5.07
C ALA A 425 -22.51 -12.71 -4.38
N GLY A 426 -21.31 -12.24 -4.73
CA GLY A 426 -20.09 -12.68 -4.08
C GLY A 426 -20.03 -12.31 -2.60
N LYS A 427 -20.48 -11.10 -2.25
CA LYS A 427 -20.55 -10.65 -0.86
C LYS A 427 -21.54 -11.48 -0.04
N GLU A 428 -22.74 -11.70 -0.57
CA GLU A 428 -23.75 -12.54 0.09
C GLU A 428 -23.27 -13.99 0.24
N PHE A 429 -22.63 -14.54 -0.80
CA PHE A 429 -22.06 -15.88 -0.74
C PHE A 429 -20.99 -16.02 0.34
N VAL A 430 -20.05 -15.07 0.43
CA VAL A 430 -19.02 -15.09 1.48
C VAL A 430 -19.65 -15.00 2.88
N LYS A 431 -20.70 -14.21 3.03
CA LYS A 431 -21.45 -14.11 4.28
C LYS A 431 -22.05 -15.48 4.67
N GLU A 432 -22.72 -16.13 3.73
CA GLU A 432 -23.28 -17.48 3.94
C GLU A 432 -22.19 -18.50 4.28
N VAL A 433 -21.04 -18.46 3.59
CA VAL A 433 -19.89 -19.33 3.90
C VAL A 433 -19.40 -19.14 5.34
N LYS A 434 -19.37 -17.91 5.84
CA LYS A 434 -19.01 -17.62 7.23
C LYS A 434 -20.06 -18.11 8.23
N GLU A 435 -21.34 -17.94 7.91
CA GLU A 435 -22.46 -18.35 8.77
C GLU A 435 -22.59 -19.89 8.87
N ILE A 436 -22.45 -20.60 7.75
CA ILE A 436 -22.46 -22.07 7.71
C ILE A 436 -21.26 -22.65 8.44
N GLY A 437 -20.09 -22.05 8.23
CA GLY A 437 -18.83 -22.51 8.80
C GLY A 437 -18.16 -23.62 8.00
N ILE A 438 -16.82 -23.65 8.08
CA ILE A 438 -15.98 -24.50 7.21
C ILE A 438 -16.19 -25.99 7.45
N ASP A 439 -16.46 -26.41 8.69
CA ASP A 439 -16.59 -27.84 9.00
C ASP A 439 -17.85 -28.40 8.38
N GLN A 440 -18.97 -27.69 8.43
CA GLN A 440 -20.22 -28.10 7.77
C GLN A 440 -20.08 -28.12 6.24
N ILE A 441 -19.36 -27.14 5.67
CA ILE A 441 -19.09 -27.12 4.22
C ILE A 441 -18.22 -28.31 3.80
N ARG A 442 -17.27 -28.74 4.62
CA ARG A 442 -16.48 -29.97 4.37
C ARG A 442 -17.35 -31.24 4.41
N GLU A 443 -18.26 -31.32 5.37
CA GLU A 443 -19.23 -32.46 5.44
C GLU A 443 -20.09 -32.53 4.17
N MET A 444 -20.63 -31.36 3.73
CA MET A 444 -21.40 -31.30 2.48
C MET A 444 -20.56 -31.73 1.26
N GLN A 445 -19.31 -31.31 1.18
CA GLN A 445 -18.39 -31.72 0.12
C GLN A 445 -18.18 -33.24 0.11
N MET A 446 -17.93 -33.85 1.28
CA MET A 446 -17.74 -35.31 1.39
C MET A 446 -18.97 -36.08 0.98
N GLU A 447 -20.18 -35.60 1.29
CA GLU A 447 -21.42 -36.22 0.88
C GLU A 447 -21.59 -36.19 -0.65
N ILE A 448 -21.36 -35.03 -1.29
CA ILE A 448 -21.40 -34.88 -2.74
C ILE A 448 -20.38 -35.81 -3.41
N GLN A 449 -19.15 -35.89 -2.89
CA GLN A 449 -18.14 -36.80 -3.42
C GLN A 449 -18.57 -38.27 -3.35
N LYS A 450 -19.15 -38.70 -2.24
CA LYS A 450 -19.67 -40.07 -2.11
C LYS A 450 -20.79 -40.35 -3.12
N GLU A 451 -21.62 -39.37 -3.41
CA GLU A 451 -22.69 -39.51 -4.39
C GLU A 451 -22.14 -39.65 -5.82
N ILE A 452 -21.17 -38.80 -6.19
CA ILE A 452 -20.49 -38.89 -7.51
C ILE A 452 -19.83 -40.28 -7.68
N TYR A 453 -19.04 -40.74 -6.70
CA TYR A 453 -18.38 -42.06 -6.79
C TYR A 453 -19.38 -43.25 -6.85
N ARG A 454 -20.63 -43.11 -6.35
CA ARG A 454 -21.65 -44.13 -6.50
C ARG A 454 -22.22 -44.21 -7.93
N HIS A 455 -22.18 -43.12 -8.66
CA HIS A 455 -22.64 -43.06 -10.06
C HIS A 455 -21.56 -43.50 -11.06
N ASP A 456 -20.28 -43.43 -10.70
CA ASP A 456 -19.14 -43.84 -11.54
C ASP A 456 -18.77 -45.33 -11.34
N ALA A 457 -19.37 -46.06 -10.38
CA ALA A 457 -19.14 -47.47 -10.11
C ALA A 457 -20.26 -48.33 -10.70
#